data_0d7c8f215e9287d2cefb2c61bdafa0bd
#
_entry.id   0d7c8f215e9287d2cefb2c61bdafa0bd
#
_cell.length_a   1.000
_cell.length_b   1.000
_cell.length_c   1.000
_cell.angle_alpha   90.00
_cell.angle_beta   90.00
_cell.angle_gamma   90.00
#
_symmetry.space_group_name_H-M   'P 1'
#
loop_
_entity.id
_entity.type
_entity.pdbx_description
1 polymer ?
#
loop_
_entity_poly.entity_id
_entity_poly.type
_entity_poly.pdbx_seq_one_letter_code
_entity_poly.pdbx_strand_id
1 'polypeptide(L)'
;METFGDLVAADDVLLFVNAAITATGQREFHASAGEQSLSLDFLHAYMLGNYRDLYAGVLALDVNDHNVVLIVRRLLETSGEATAEQRRREGRLIAARLASLPPPRVYRLFGALRRARVNNRRTRAIMRDWLAARPDPALDAVKYRGAFKAALRHAHLPPAGAELSDFLFSPHARAHYAAPLLETWRRAHHEKAALYDLPYTVAEGFAARQGVPRAVFLERIAPRMTRTETLRLQESALRHGAADVRADLTRMPLTRLASYVLSLPLEDRVRRRAELTGALEAAARRAAGPLRGRWGKVTAVLDDSFSAYGSGVKRRRPLAVALACHHLLGALAEDYTALWTSGRDDALLAFPHGPTPLGRRIIDALDTAPSRLVIVSDGWDNAPPGLAAEVLRVWRTRLDPARRTSVVHLNPVYDSGGFDVRRLSPTVPTAGIRDAEDLAALVELAQFAEGRTGLAELTAYLEERAARLLARTTDDRTTDDRIAHGGRTR
;
A
#
# COMPACT_ATOMS: atom_id res chain seq x y z
N MET A 1 -7.32 -30.00 -20.04
CA MET A 1 -8.56 -30.03 -19.23
C MET A 1 -8.13 -29.86 -17.79
N GLU A 2 -8.59 -28.82 -17.13
CA GLU A 2 -8.23 -28.54 -15.74
C GLU A 2 -8.80 -29.60 -14.81
N THR A 3 -8.02 -29.96 -13.80
CA THR A 3 -8.44 -30.88 -12.76
C THR A 3 -9.17 -30.13 -11.63
N PHE A 4 -9.92 -30.84 -10.79
CA PHE A 4 -10.50 -30.25 -9.58
C PHE A 4 -9.42 -29.63 -8.67
N GLY A 5 -8.23 -30.26 -8.62
CA GLY A 5 -7.08 -29.72 -7.87
C GLY A 5 -6.58 -28.37 -8.42
N ASP A 6 -6.61 -28.17 -9.74
CA ASP A 6 -6.22 -26.91 -10.36
C ASP A 6 -7.20 -25.78 -10.01
N LEU A 7 -8.49 -26.07 -9.98
CA LEU A 7 -9.52 -25.09 -9.58
C LEU A 7 -9.36 -24.68 -8.11
N VAL A 8 -9.12 -25.63 -7.22
CA VAL A 8 -8.85 -25.37 -5.80
C VAL A 8 -7.59 -24.51 -5.65
N ALA A 9 -6.52 -24.83 -6.38
CA ALA A 9 -5.28 -24.06 -6.33
C ALA A 9 -5.47 -22.61 -6.83
N ALA A 10 -6.26 -22.41 -7.87
CA ALA A 10 -6.58 -21.09 -8.38
C ALA A 10 -7.36 -20.26 -7.33
N ASP A 11 -8.38 -20.86 -6.70
CA ASP A 11 -9.16 -20.21 -5.64
C ASP A 11 -8.29 -19.87 -4.42
N ASP A 12 -7.40 -20.76 -3.99
CA ASP A 12 -6.46 -20.54 -2.88
C ASP A 12 -5.51 -19.35 -3.16
N VAL A 13 -4.99 -19.28 -4.39
CA VAL A 13 -4.12 -18.16 -4.80
C VAL A 13 -4.88 -16.85 -4.80
N LEU A 14 -6.09 -16.78 -5.33
CA LEU A 14 -6.91 -15.56 -5.35
C LEU A 14 -7.29 -15.13 -3.94
N LEU A 15 -7.67 -16.05 -3.08
CA LEU A 15 -7.92 -15.80 -1.66
C LEU A 15 -6.68 -15.20 -0.97
N PHE A 16 -5.52 -15.82 -1.18
CA PHE A 16 -4.27 -15.31 -0.63
C PHE A 16 -3.90 -13.92 -1.18
N VAL A 17 -4.11 -13.66 -2.47
CA VAL A 17 -3.85 -12.33 -3.07
C VAL A 17 -4.74 -11.27 -2.43
N ASN A 18 -6.03 -11.54 -2.24
CA ASN A 18 -6.95 -10.64 -1.55
C ASN A 18 -6.46 -10.32 -0.13
N ALA A 19 -6.07 -11.36 0.63
CA ALA A 19 -5.50 -11.21 1.96
C ALA A 19 -4.19 -10.39 1.92
N ALA A 20 -3.30 -10.67 0.95
CA ALA A 20 -2.02 -9.99 0.80
C ALA A 20 -2.16 -8.50 0.40
N ILE A 21 -3.25 -8.12 -0.25
CA ILE A 21 -3.58 -6.72 -0.57
C ILE A 21 -4.12 -6.00 0.66
N THR A 22 -5.09 -6.58 1.36
CA THR A 22 -5.91 -5.88 2.38
C THR A 22 -5.40 -6.04 3.81
N ALA A 23 -4.96 -7.24 4.20
CA ALA A 23 -4.57 -7.56 5.56
C ALA A 23 -3.18 -7.03 5.93
N THR A 24 -3.02 -6.55 7.15
CA THR A 24 -1.73 -6.04 7.69
C THR A 24 -1.43 -6.57 9.10
N GLY A 25 -2.16 -7.56 9.58
CA GLY A 25 -2.05 -8.06 10.95
C GLY A 25 -2.47 -7.04 12.03
N GLN A 26 -3.13 -5.96 11.62
CA GLN A 26 -3.64 -4.92 12.53
C GLN A 26 -5.14 -5.10 12.75
N ARG A 27 -5.62 -4.61 13.90
CA ARG A 27 -7.05 -4.61 14.20
C ARG A 27 -7.87 -3.99 13.08
N GLU A 28 -8.94 -4.66 12.69
CA GLU A 28 -10.03 -4.17 11.83
C GLU A 28 -11.29 -3.89 12.64
N PHE A 29 -12.37 -3.47 11.97
CA PHE A 29 -13.64 -3.20 12.65
C PHE A 29 -14.21 -4.47 13.31
N HIS A 30 -14.22 -5.59 12.57
CA HIS A 30 -14.81 -6.85 12.97
C HIS A 30 -13.81 -7.88 13.55
N ALA A 31 -12.51 -7.59 13.58
CA ALA A 31 -11.49 -8.55 14.00
C ALA A 31 -10.38 -7.90 14.84
N SER A 32 -9.91 -8.61 15.86
CA SER A 32 -8.79 -8.19 16.68
C SER A 32 -7.44 -8.31 15.92
N ALA A 33 -6.40 -7.67 16.41
CA ALA A 33 -5.06 -7.79 15.82
C ALA A 33 -4.50 -9.22 15.95
N GLY A 34 -4.87 -9.95 17.03
CA GLY A 34 -4.45 -11.34 17.23
C GLY A 34 -5.07 -12.27 16.21
N GLU A 35 -6.39 -12.18 15.96
CA GLU A 35 -7.10 -12.96 14.96
C GLU A 35 -6.55 -12.67 13.55
N GLN A 36 -6.35 -11.41 13.21
CA GLN A 36 -5.74 -10.99 11.93
C GLN A 36 -4.35 -11.60 11.72
N SER A 37 -3.50 -11.54 12.76
CA SER A 37 -2.12 -12.05 12.68
C SER A 37 -2.10 -13.56 12.55
N LEU A 38 -2.91 -14.27 13.34
CA LEU A 38 -2.99 -15.74 13.32
C LEU A 38 -3.48 -16.23 11.95
N SER A 39 -4.55 -15.63 11.44
CA SER A 39 -5.11 -15.94 10.12
C SER A 39 -4.09 -15.73 8.99
N LEU A 40 -3.38 -14.59 9.00
CA LEU A 40 -2.32 -14.33 8.02
C LEU A 40 -1.16 -15.32 8.12
N ASP A 41 -0.70 -15.63 9.33
CA ASP A 41 0.38 -16.59 9.53
C ASP A 41 0.02 -17.97 8.99
N PHE A 42 -1.23 -18.40 9.18
CA PHE A 42 -1.75 -19.65 8.60
C PHE A 42 -1.72 -19.58 7.07
N LEU A 43 -2.30 -18.55 6.45
CA LEU A 43 -2.35 -18.42 4.99
C LEU A 43 -0.95 -18.40 4.36
N HIS A 44 -0.02 -17.66 4.94
CA HIS A 44 1.35 -17.65 4.45
C HIS A 44 2.03 -19.03 4.55
N ALA A 45 1.77 -19.79 5.63
CA ALA A 45 2.31 -21.13 5.80
C ALA A 45 1.70 -22.11 4.80
N TYR A 46 0.38 -22.05 4.64
CA TYR A 46 -0.39 -22.89 3.72
C TYR A 46 0.07 -22.70 2.27
N MET A 47 0.13 -21.44 1.81
CA MET A 47 0.55 -21.11 0.44
C MET A 47 1.99 -21.50 0.15
N LEU A 48 2.89 -21.26 1.11
CA LEU A 48 4.29 -21.65 0.96
C LEU A 48 4.47 -23.16 0.87
N GLY A 49 3.72 -23.91 1.70
CA GLY A 49 3.82 -25.37 1.75
C GLY A 49 3.22 -26.08 0.54
N ASN A 50 2.12 -25.56 -0.02
CA ASN A 50 1.41 -26.20 -1.12
C ASN A 50 1.76 -25.61 -2.50
N TYR A 51 2.04 -24.30 -2.59
CA TYR A 51 2.13 -23.57 -3.87
C TYR A 51 3.32 -22.60 -3.90
N ARG A 52 4.53 -23.07 -3.55
CA ARG A 52 5.73 -22.24 -3.38
C ARG A 52 6.00 -21.28 -4.56
N ASP A 53 5.88 -21.76 -5.79
CA ASP A 53 6.16 -20.94 -6.99
C ASP A 53 5.11 -19.85 -7.20
N LEU A 54 3.83 -20.16 -6.97
CA LEU A 54 2.75 -19.16 -7.01
C LEU A 54 2.85 -18.18 -5.85
N TYR A 55 3.18 -18.67 -4.64
CA TYR A 55 3.44 -17.81 -3.48
C TYR A 55 4.55 -16.79 -3.74
N ALA A 56 5.66 -17.22 -4.33
CA ALA A 56 6.72 -16.31 -4.76
C ALA A 56 6.27 -15.36 -5.88
N GLY A 57 5.44 -15.84 -6.82
CA GLY A 57 4.86 -15.07 -7.91
C GLY A 57 4.01 -13.89 -7.44
N VAL A 58 3.33 -14.01 -6.28
CA VAL A 58 2.56 -12.92 -5.67
C VAL A 58 3.41 -11.68 -5.38
N LEU A 59 4.73 -11.82 -5.22
CA LEU A 59 5.64 -10.68 -5.15
C LEU A 59 5.58 -9.78 -6.40
N ALA A 60 5.09 -10.26 -7.53
CA ALA A 60 4.94 -9.46 -8.74
C ALA A 60 3.68 -8.57 -8.73
N LEU A 61 2.75 -8.81 -7.82
CA LEU A 61 1.50 -8.05 -7.68
C LEU A 61 1.67 -6.86 -6.71
N ASP A 62 0.75 -5.90 -6.79
CA ASP A 62 0.75 -4.72 -5.90
C ASP A 62 0.16 -5.03 -4.51
N VAL A 63 0.68 -6.09 -3.87
CA VAL A 63 0.35 -6.46 -2.49
C VAL A 63 0.99 -5.47 -1.50
N ASN A 64 0.43 -5.39 -0.30
CA ASN A 64 0.91 -4.40 0.68
C ASN A 64 2.31 -4.75 1.22
N ASP A 65 3.06 -3.71 1.63
CA ASP A 65 4.44 -3.85 2.14
C ASP A 65 4.58 -4.84 3.31
N HIS A 66 3.54 -5.03 4.13
CA HIS A 66 3.57 -5.96 5.25
C HIS A 66 3.68 -7.40 4.74
N ASN A 67 2.83 -7.76 3.78
CA ASN A 67 2.82 -9.10 3.20
C ASN A 67 4.02 -9.34 2.27
N VAL A 68 4.50 -8.32 1.54
CA VAL A 68 5.80 -8.42 0.82
C VAL A 68 6.90 -8.85 1.79
N VAL A 69 7.00 -8.19 2.96
CA VAL A 69 8.02 -8.53 3.97
C VAL A 69 7.83 -9.94 4.51
N LEU A 70 6.59 -10.39 4.76
CA LEU A 70 6.31 -11.76 5.22
C LEU A 70 6.67 -12.80 4.16
N ILE A 71 6.28 -12.60 2.88
CA ILE A 71 6.63 -13.49 1.77
C ILE A 71 8.15 -13.63 1.67
N VAL A 72 8.86 -12.50 1.59
CA VAL A 72 10.33 -12.50 1.48
C VAL A 72 10.98 -13.20 2.68
N ARG A 73 10.50 -12.93 3.88
CA ARG A 73 11.02 -13.57 5.10
C ARG A 73 10.87 -15.09 5.03
N ARG A 74 9.67 -15.59 4.74
CA ARG A 74 9.38 -17.03 4.68
C ARG A 74 10.16 -17.75 3.57
N LEU A 75 10.28 -17.15 2.38
CA LEU A 75 11.10 -17.69 1.29
C LEU A 75 12.60 -17.79 1.65
N LEU A 76 13.11 -16.86 2.47
CA LEU A 76 14.49 -16.91 2.95
C LEU A 76 14.68 -17.87 4.13
N GLU A 77 13.71 -17.97 5.03
CA GLU A 77 13.71 -18.94 6.14
C GLU A 77 13.71 -20.39 5.61
N THR A 78 12.94 -20.69 4.58
CA THR A 78 12.82 -22.03 3.96
C THR A 78 13.69 -22.21 2.71
N SER A 79 14.77 -21.44 2.60
CA SER A 79 15.65 -21.46 1.42
C SER A 79 16.30 -22.83 1.16
N GLY A 80 16.46 -23.67 2.19
CA GLY A 80 16.98 -25.02 2.06
C GLY A 80 16.05 -25.99 1.34
N GLU A 81 14.75 -25.77 1.41
CA GLU A 81 13.71 -26.59 0.80
C GLU A 81 13.51 -26.31 -0.70
N ALA A 82 13.97 -25.15 -1.17
CA ALA A 82 13.80 -24.71 -2.55
C ALA A 82 14.82 -25.38 -3.49
N THR A 83 14.41 -25.67 -4.73
CA THR A 83 15.31 -26.09 -5.80
C THR A 83 16.27 -24.96 -6.22
N ALA A 84 17.29 -25.27 -6.99
CA ALA A 84 18.21 -24.24 -7.50
C ALA A 84 17.52 -23.26 -8.44
N GLU A 85 16.54 -23.70 -9.22
CA GLU A 85 15.75 -22.87 -10.13
C GLU A 85 14.80 -21.96 -9.36
N GLN A 86 14.04 -22.49 -8.38
CA GLN A 86 13.19 -21.71 -7.48
C GLN A 86 14.01 -20.64 -6.77
N ARG A 87 15.18 -20.97 -6.21
CA ARG A 87 16.06 -19.98 -5.57
C ARG A 87 16.49 -18.84 -6.50
N ARG A 88 16.76 -19.15 -7.78
CA ARG A 88 17.12 -18.11 -8.76
C ARG A 88 15.94 -17.19 -9.08
N ARG A 89 14.75 -17.78 -9.35
CA ARG A 89 13.52 -17.04 -9.65
C ARG A 89 13.11 -16.16 -8.48
N GLU A 90 12.97 -16.75 -7.29
CA GLU A 90 12.65 -16.04 -6.05
C GLU A 90 13.66 -14.92 -5.75
N GLY A 91 14.96 -15.16 -5.97
CA GLY A 91 16.02 -14.18 -5.73
C GLY A 91 15.83 -12.90 -6.54
N ARG A 92 15.45 -13.03 -7.83
CA ARG A 92 15.15 -11.88 -8.71
C ARG A 92 13.92 -11.09 -8.22
N LEU A 93 12.82 -11.79 -7.89
CA LEU A 93 11.60 -11.15 -7.37
C LEU A 93 11.84 -10.45 -6.03
N ILE A 94 12.58 -11.10 -5.13
CA ILE A 94 12.96 -10.52 -3.84
C ILE A 94 13.79 -9.25 -4.04
N ALA A 95 14.81 -9.29 -4.90
CA ALA A 95 15.67 -8.14 -5.15
C ALA A 95 14.87 -6.95 -5.72
N ALA A 96 13.98 -7.21 -6.69
CA ALA A 96 13.11 -6.19 -7.27
C ALA A 96 12.18 -5.56 -6.21
N ARG A 97 11.58 -6.37 -5.35
CA ARG A 97 10.69 -5.86 -4.29
C ARG A 97 11.44 -5.12 -3.19
N LEU A 98 12.60 -5.59 -2.77
CA LEU A 98 13.41 -4.89 -1.76
C LEU A 98 13.85 -3.50 -2.25
N ALA A 99 14.10 -3.34 -3.56
CA ALA A 99 14.44 -2.05 -4.16
C ALA A 99 13.27 -1.05 -4.08
N SER A 100 12.02 -1.52 -4.21
CA SER A 100 10.82 -0.68 -4.16
C SER A 100 10.29 -0.41 -2.75
N LEU A 101 10.67 -1.22 -1.75
CA LEU A 101 10.20 -1.05 -0.37
C LEU A 101 10.85 0.15 0.33
N PRO A 102 10.11 0.86 1.20
CA PRO A 102 10.70 1.87 2.07
C PRO A 102 11.84 1.30 2.93
N PRO A 103 13.00 1.96 3.02
CA PRO A 103 14.16 1.46 3.77
C PRO A 103 13.86 1.00 5.22
N PRO A 104 13.00 1.68 6.01
CA PRO A 104 12.67 1.20 7.35
C PRO A 104 11.98 -0.17 7.36
N ARG A 105 11.28 -0.53 6.29
CA ARG A 105 10.65 -1.86 6.14
C ARG A 105 11.71 -2.93 5.90
N VAL A 106 12.66 -2.65 4.99
CA VAL A 106 13.76 -3.57 4.69
C VAL A 106 14.68 -3.76 5.90
N TYR A 107 15.04 -2.69 6.62
CA TYR A 107 15.83 -2.82 7.84
C TYR A 107 15.10 -3.63 8.93
N ARG A 108 13.79 -3.52 9.06
CA ARG A 108 12.99 -4.35 9.98
C ARG A 108 12.98 -5.82 9.57
N LEU A 109 12.87 -6.11 8.26
CA LEU A 109 13.01 -7.46 7.72
C LEU A 109 14.38 -8.06 8.06
N PHE A 110 15.47 -7.34 7.81
CA PHE A 110 16.83 -7.81 8.15
C PHE A 110 17.00 -8.05 9.66
N GLY A 111 16.40 -7.20 10.48
CA GLY A 111 16.32 -7.40 11.92
C GLY A 111 15.53 -8.67 12.32
N ALA A 112 14.44 -8.97 11.62
CA ALA A 112 13.64 -10.18 11.84
C ALA A 112 14.42 -11.45 11.43
N LEU A 113 15.06 -11.46 10.26
CA LEU A 113 15.93 -12.56 9.80
C LEU A 113 17.07 -12.83 10.79
N ARG A 114 17.68 -11.77 11.34
CA ARG A 114 18.72 -11.92 12.37
C ARG A 114 18.18 -12.58 13.65
N ARG A 115 17.02 -12.17 14.14
CA ARG A 115 16.38 -12.78 15.33
C ARG A 115 16.02 -14.24 15.09
N ALA A 116 15.56 -14.57 13.89
CA ALA A 116 15.24 -15.93 13.45
C ALA A 116 16.51 -16.77 13.11
N ARG A 117 17.72 -16.21 13.27
CA ARG A 117 18.99 -16.84 12.95
C ARG A 117 19.12 -17.30 11.49
N VAL A 118 18.42 -16.67 10.58
CA VAL A 118 18.51 -16.93 9.13
C VAL A 118 19.75 -16.26 8.58
N ASN A 119 20.86 -17.00 8.50
CA ASN A 119 22.17 -16.50 8.08
C ASN A 119 22.85 -17.41 7.06
N ASN A 120 22.10 -17.88 6.04
CA ASN A 120 22.64 -18.65 4.94
C ASN A 120 23.30 -17.76 3.88
N ARG A 121 24.08 -18.39 2.96
CA ARG A 121 24.82 -17.68 1.88
C ARG A 121 23.90 -16.80 1.03
N ARG A 122 22.70 -17.29 0.69
CA ARG A 122 21.70 -16.59 -0.13
C ARG A 122 21.19 -15.33 0.56
N THR A 123 20.79 -15.45 1.83
CA THR A 123 20.29 -14.31 2.62
C THR A 123 21.35 -13.22 2.71
N ARG A 124 22.60 -13.59 3.01
CA ARG A 124 23.71 -12.63 3.05
C ARG A 124 23.96 -11.95 1.71
N ALA A 125 23.89 -12.69 0.61
CA ALA A 125 24.06 -12.11 -0.73
C ALA A 125 22.99 -11.06 -1.03
N ILE A 126 21.70 -11.38 -0.81
CA ILE A 126 20.59 -10.46 -1.01
C ILE A 126 20.74 -9.20 -0.13
N MET A 127 21.12 -9.38 1.14
CA MET A 127 21.35 -8.25 2.04
C MET A 127 22.51 -7.36 1.57
N ARG A 128 23.62 -7.95 1.13
CA ARG A 128 24.80 -7.23 0.61
C ARG A 128 24.45 -6.42 -0.62
N ASP A 129 23.75 -7.05 -1.58
CA ASP A 129 23.36 -6.42 -2.84
C ASP A 129 22.45 -5.23 -2.56
N TRP A 130 21.46 -5.37 -1.65
CA TRP A 130 20.58 -4.27 -1.29
C TRP A 130 21.31 -3.15 -0.56
N LEU A 131 22.22 -3.47 0.39
CA LEU A 131 23.01 -2.49 1.13
C LEU A 131 23.99 -1.75 0.22
N ALA A 132 24.63 -2.45 -0.73
CA ALA A 132 25.54 -1.86 -1.71
C ALA A 132 24.82 -0.94 -2.71
N ALA A 133 23.56 -1.25 -3.04
CA ALA A 133 22.74 -0.44 -3.94
C ALA A 133 22.10 0.79 -3.26
N ARG A 134 22.40 1.06 -1.96
CA ARG A 134 21.86 2.26 -1.30
C ARG A 134 22.48 3.53 -1.88
N PRO A 135 21.63 4.49 -2.37
CA PRO A 135 22.13 5.70 -3.03
C PRO A 135 22.87 6.64 -2.07
N ASP A 136 22.48 6.65 -0.80
CA ASP A 136 23.08 7.50 0.24
C ASP A 136 23.25 6.73 1.56
N PRO A 137 24.38 6.03 1.74
CA PRO A 137 24.70 5.33 2.99
C PRO A 137 24.85 6.27 4.19
N ALA A 138 25.21 7.55 3.99
CA ALA A 138 25.30 8.53 5.07
C ALA A 138 23.91 8.88 5.61
N LEU A 139 22.92 9.03 4.71
CA LEU A 139 21.51 9.22 5.09
C LEU A 139 20.98 8.03 5.89
N ASP A 140 21.27 6.80 5.44
CA ASP A 140 20.87 5.59 6.16
C ASP A 140 21.55 5.50 7.54
N ALA A 141 22.83 5.87 7.62
CA ALA A 141 23.56 5.92 8.90
C ALA A 141 22.95 6.95 9.88
N VAL A 142 22.54 8.10 9.40
CA VAL A 142 21.93 9.14 10.23
C VAL A 142 20.50 8.77 10.63
N LYS A 143 19.67 8.27 9.70
CA LYS A 143 18.26 7.95 9.97
C LYS A 143 18.04 6.61 10.67
N TYR A 144 18.83 5.59 10.34
CA TYR A 144 18.60 4.20 10.71
C TYR A 144 19.82 3.55 11.39
N ARG A 145 20.69 4.33 12.02
CA ARG A 145 22.00 3.93 12.53
C ARG A 145 22.06 2.54 13.17
N GLY A 146 21.18 2.28 14.14
CA GLY A 146 21.17 0.99 14.85
C GLY A 146 20.83 -0.19 13.93
N ALA A 147 19.85 -0.03 13.06
CA ALA A 147 19.38 -1.04 12.13
C ALA A 147 20.38 -1.26 10.99
N PHE A 148 20.96 -0.19 10.45
CA PHE A 148 22.00 -0.25 9.42
C PHE A 148 23.26 -0.97 9.94
N LYS A 149 23.75 -0.58 11.10
CA LYS A 149 24.87 -1.26 11.80
C LYS A 149 24.60 -2.75 12.00
N ALA A 150 23.38 -3.10 12.43
CA ALA A 150 22.99 -4.49 12.63
C ALA A 150 22.93 -5.27 11.31
N ALA A 151 22.44 -4.65 10.23
CA ALA A 151 22.38 -5.24 8.90
C ALA A 151 23.77 -5.50 8.32
N LEU A 152 24.69 -4.54 8.41
CA LEU A 152 26.08 -4.70 7.96
C LEU A 152 26.76 -5.88 8.67
N ARG A 153 26.60 -5.97 10.00
CA ARG A 153 27.16 -7.10 10.78
C ARG A 153 26.57 -8.44 10.37
N HIS A 154 25.24 -8.51 10.18
CA HIS A 154 24.56 -9.75 9.79
C HIS A 154 24.94 -10.20 8.39
N ALA A 155 25.12 -9.25 7.44
CA ALA A 155 25.55 -9.52 6.09
C ALA A 155 27.07 -9.79 5.95
N HIS A 156 27.85 -9.64 7.04
CA HIS A 156 29.31 -9.64 7.01
C HIS A 156 29.88 -8.67 5.97
N LEU A 157 29.34 -7.45 5.95
CA LEU A 157 29.72 -6.38 5.04
C LEU A 157 30.41 -5.27 5.85
N PRO A 158 31.64 -4.87 5.51
CA PRO A 158 32.27 -3.71 6.12
C PRO A 158 31.55 -2.42 5.67
N PRO A 159 31.52 -1.37 6.51
CA PRO A 159 31.06 -0.06 6.07
C PRO A 159 31.89 0.48 4.91
N ALA A 160 31.26 1.28 4.03
CA ALA A 160 31.93 1.92 2.90
C ALA A 160 32.83 3.07 3.40
N GLY A 161 34.11 2.76 3.61
CA GLY A 161 35.12 3.72 4.06
C GLY A 161 35.21 3.90 5.58
N ALA A 162 36.37 4.45 6.01
CA ALA A 162 36.70 4.64 7.42
C ALA A 162 35.77 5.63 8.11
N GLU A 163 35.38 6.69 7.42
CA GLU A 163 34.53 7.75 7.98
C GLU A 163 33.14 7.22 8.38
N LEU A 164 32.48 6.45 7.49
CA LEU A 164 31.20 5.83 7.79
C LEU A 164 31.32 4.77 8.89
N SER A 165 32.46 4.06 8.90
CA SER A 165 32.77 3.10 9.97
C SER A 165 32.85 3.79 11.33
N ASP A 166 33.61 4.88 11.42
CA ASP A 166 33.75 5.66 12.65
C ASP A 166 32.41 6.24 13.11
N PHE A 167 31.62 6.80 12.18
CA PHE A 167 30.29 7.32 12.48
C PHE A 167 29.38 6.24 13.08
N LEU A 168 29.38 5.05 12.52
CA LEU A 168 28.53 3.95 12.98
C LEU A 168 28.96 3.39 14.32
N PHE A 169 30.28 3.20 14.54
CA PHE A 169 30.79 2.46 15.68
C PHE A 169 31.36 3.35 16.79
N SER A 170 31.90 4.52 16.47
CA SER A 170 32.53 5.46 17.39
C SER A 170 32.26 6.92 16.99
N PRO A 171 30.98 7.37 16.99
CA PRO A 171 30.55 8.62 16.34
C PRO A 171 31.15 9.91 16.94
N HIS A 172 31.69 9.82 18.14
CA HIS A 172 32.33 10.94 18.83
C HIS A 172 33.85 10.90 18.75
N ALA A 173 34.44 9.88 18.06
CA ALA A 173 35.88 9.75 17.92
C ALA A 173 36.48 10.74 16.91
N ARG A 174 35.70 11.30 16.02
CA ARG A 174 36.16 12.28 15.02
C ARG A 174 35.79 13.71 15.40
N ALA A 175 36.78 14.60 15.28
CA ALA A 175 36.54 16.04 15.44
C ALA A 175 35.77 16.64 14.25
N HIS A 176 35.84 16.00 13.05
CA HIS A 176 35.21 16.46 11.82
C HIS A 176 34.89 15.28 10.88
N TYR A 177 33.78 15.38 10.12
CA TYR A 177 33.38 14.47 9.06
C TYR A 177 33.42 15.21 7.70
N ALA A 178 34.03 14.60 6.68
CA ALA A 178 34.03 15.15 5.32
C ALA A 178 32.64 15.02 4.64
N ALA A 179 31.90 13.95 4.96
CA ALA A 179 30.52 13.79 4.48
C ALA A 179 29.61 14.83 5.13
N PRO A 180 28.97 15.76 4.33
CA PRO A 180 28.23 16.89 4.87
C PRO A 180 27.13 16.51 5.87
N LEU A 181 26.38 15.43 5.60
CA LEU A 181 25.28 15.01 6.46
C LEU A 181 25.77 14.43 7.80
N LEU A 182 26.92 13.73 7.80
CA LEU A 182 27.52 13.20 9.03
C LEU A 182 28.07 14.38 9.88
N GLU A 183 28.68 15.38 9.25
CA GLU A 183 29.16 16.57 9.93
C GLU A 183 27.99 17.40 10.48
N THR A 184 26.93 17.59 9.71
CA THR A 184 25.72 18.26 10.19
C THR A 184 25.13 17.55 11.43
N TRP A 185 25.10 16.21 11.41
CA TRP A 185 24.64 15.43 12.57
C TRP A 185 25.54 15.66 13.81
N ARG A 186 26.88 15.68 13.61
CA ARG A 186 27.83 15.97 14.69
C ARG A 186 27.61 17.36 15.27
N ARG A 187 27.53 18.38 14.41
CA ARG A 187 27.29 19.78 14.81
C ARG A 187 25.95 19.96 15.52
N ALA A 188 24.90 19.26 15.12
CA ALA A 188 23.58 19.34 15.74
C ALA A 188 23.57 18.93 17.23
N HIS A 189 24.62 18.28 17.74
CA HIS A 189 24.78 18.03 19.18
C HIS A 189 25.10 19.30 19.98
N HIS A 190 25.71 20.30 19.34
CA HIS A 190 26.22 21.52 20.00
C HIS A 190 25.61 22.79 19.42
N GLU A 191 25.15 22.79 18.17
CA GLU A 191 24.66 23.93 17.44
C GLU A 191 23.18 23.75 17.06
N LYS A 192 22.30 24.56 17.67
CA LYS A 192 20.85 24.51 17.37
C LYS A 192 20.54 24.77 15.89
N ALA A 193 21.32 25.62 15.20
CA ALA A 193 21.11 25.92 13.80
C ALA A 193 21.28 24.69 12.89
N ALA A 194 22.28 23.84 13.18
CA ALA A 194 22.61 22.68 12.38
C ALA A 194 21.50 21.60 12.38
N LEU A 195 20.61 21.57 13.38
CA LEU A 195 19.52 20.59 13.41
C LEU A 195 18.53 20.73 12.24
N TYR A 196 18.35 21.96 11.70
CA TYR A 196 17.41 22.24 10.62
C TYR A 196 17.91 21.79 9.24
N ASP A 197 19.17 21.41 9.13
CA ASP A 197 19.76 20.82 7.93
C ASP A 197 19.69 19.28 7.93
N LEU A 198 19.19 18.68 9.01
CA LEU A 198 18.96 17.24 9.12
C LEU A 198 17.58 16.83 8.56
N PRO A 199 17.41 15.54 8.16
CA PRO A 199 16.08 15.02 7.84
C PRO A 199 15.11 15.22 9.01
N TYR A 200 13.85 15.53 8.70
CA TYR A 200 12.80 15.86 9.70
C TYR A 200 12.79 14.93 10.93
N THR A 201 12.77 13.59 10.70
CA THR A 201 12.67 12.61 11.79
C THR A 201 13.87 12.62 12.73
N VAL A 202 15.06 13.01 12.25
CA VAL A 202 16.28 13.12 13.06
C VAL A 202 16.29 14.48 13.76
N ALA A 203 15.99 15.54 13.02
CA ALA A 203 15.90 16.91 13.53
C ALA A 203 14.90 17.03 14.68
N GLU A 204 13.74 16.34 14.59
CA GLU A 204 12.71 16.32 15.64
C GLU A 204 13.26 15.79 16.99
N GLY A 205 14.10 14.74 16.93
CA GLY A 205 14.76 14.21 18.12
C GLY A 205 15.76 15.18 18.75
N PHE A 206 16.53 15.92 17.94
CA PHE A 206 17.42 16.97 18.42
C PHE A 206 16.65 18.17 18.98
N ALA A 207 15.58 18.61 18.29
CA ALA A 207 14.76 19.74 18.72
C ALA A 207 14.12 19.46 20.10
N ALA A 208 13.57 18.26 20.30
CA ALA A 208 13.00 17.85 21.58
C ALA A 208 14.06 17.86 22.70
N ARG A 209 15.26 17.34 22.44
CA ARG A 209 16.37 17.31 23.40
C ARG A 209 16.89 18.70 23.79
N GLN A 210 16.88 19.64 22.81
CA GLN A 210 17.38 20.99 23.00
C GLN A 210 16.29 21.98 23.43
N GLY A 211 15.06 21.53 23.73
CA GLY A 211 13.96 22.36 24.18
C GLY A 211 13.47 23.37 23.16
N VAL A 212 13.55 23.05 21.86
CA VAL A 212 13.05 23.95 20.80
C VAL A 212 11.53 23.91 20.78
N PRO A 213 10.83 25.08 20.85
CA PRO A 213 9.38 25.14 20.77
C PRO A 213 8.86 24.53 19.46
N ARG A 214 7.75 23.79 19.53
CA ARG A 214 7.19 23.04 18.40
C ARG A 214 6.89 23.92 17.17
N ALA A 215 6.31 25.10 17.39
CA ALA A 215 6.00 26.05 16.32
C ALA A 215 7.26 26.47 15.55
N VAL A 216 8.28 26.95 16.28
CA VAL A 216 9.57 27.36 15.70
C VAL A 216 10.26 26.21 14.96
N PHE A 217 10.17 24.99 15.53
CA PHE A 217 10.74 23.82 14.88
C PHE A 217 10.05 23.53 13.54
N LEU A 218 8.70 23.47 13.53
CA LEU A 218 7.93 23.14 12.32
C LEU A 218 8.14 24.18 11.21
N GLU A 219 8.13 25.45 11.53
CA GLU A 219 8.37 26.54 10.59
C GLU A 219 9.76 26.40 9.92
N ARG A 220 10.82 26.25 10.70
CA ARG A 220 12.19 26.21 10.18
C ARG A 220 12.53 24.90 9.46
N ILE A 221 11.95 23.75 9.85
CA ILE A 221 12.22 22.46 9.21
C ILE A 221 11.37 22.22 7.96
N ALA A 222 10.32 23.03 7.70
CA ALA A 222 9.40 22.88 6.58
C ALA A 222 10.08 22.62 5.22
N PRO A 223 11.16 23.37 4.85
CA PRO A 223 11.86 23.15 3.57
C PRO A 223 12.53 21.77 3.44
N ARG A 224 12.78 21.07 4.55
CA ARG A 224 13.41 19.74 4.58
C ARG A 224 12.40 18.59 4.71
N MET A 225 11.11 18.90 4.87
CA MET A 225 10.05 17.88 4.96
C MET A 225 9.77 17.24 3.61
N THR A 226 9.57 15.94 3.61
CA THR A 226 8.99 15.25 2.47
C THR A 226 7.51 15.61 2.32
N ARG A 227 6.94 15.51 1.10
CA ARG A 227 5.51 15.78 0.86
C ARG A 227 4.59 15.03 1.82
N THR A 228 4.94 13.80 2.17
CA THR A 228 4.17 12.97 3.12
C THR A 228 4.25 13.50 4.53
N GLU A 229 5.42 13.95 4.97
CA GLU A 229 5.62 14.58 6.28
C GLU A 229 4.84 15.89 6.36
N THR A 230 4.92 16.72 5.33
CA THR A 230 4.18 17.99 5.24
C THR A 230 2.67 17.74 5.32
N LEU A 231 2.10 16.82 4.52
CA LEU A 231 0.68 16.48 4.57
C LEU A 231 0.23 16.01 5.96
N ARG A 232 1.05 15.19 6.61
CA ARG A 232 0.73 14.65 7.94
C ARG A 232 0.77 15.70 9.03
N LEU A 233 1.63 16.70 8.87
CA LEU A 233 1.95 17.66 9.93
C LEU A 233 1.23 19.01 9.77
N GLN A 234 0.72 19.34 8.58
CA GLN A 234 0.15 20.67 8.32
C GLN A 234 -0.98 21.06 9.27
N GLU A 235 -1.86 20.13 9.63
CA GLU A 235 -2.95 20.43 10.60
C GLU A 235 -2.40 20.66 12.01
N SER A 236 -1.36 19.93 12.39
CA SER A 236 -0.66 20.18 13.66
C SER A 236 0.11 21.48 13.63
N ALA A 237 0.75 21.81 12.51
CA ALA A 237 1.50 23.04 12.30
C ALA A 237 0.58 24.28 12.40
N LEU A 238 -0.59 24.23 11.72
CA LEU A 238 -1.60 25.28 11.80
C LEU A 238 -2.07 25.53 13.25
N ARG A 239 -2.34 24.45 14.01
CA ARG A 239 -2.74 24.57 15.43
C ARG A 239 -1.64 25.17 16.33
N HIS A 240 -0.38 25.07 15.93
CA HIS A 240 0.75 25.65 16.65
C HIS A 240 1.24 26.99 16.05
N GLY A 241 0.49 27.57 15.10
CA GLY A 241 0.80 28.86 14.51
C GLY A 241 1.85 28.84 13.38
N ALA A 242 2.29 27.65 12.93
CA ALA A 242 3.22 27.50 11.80
C ALA A 242 2.43 27.40 10.49
N ALA A 243 1.92 28.51 9.97
CA ALA A 243 1.02 28.56 8.80
C ALA A 243 1.69 28.18 7.47
N ASP A 244 3.01 28.22 7.39
CA ASP A 244 3.78 27.98 6.15
C ASP A 244 3.96 26.50 5.81
N VAL A 245 3.62 25.59 6.73
CA VAL A 245 3.67 24.15 6.52
C VAL A 245 2.43 23.71 5.74
N ARG A 246 2.44 23.85 4.42
CA ARG A 246 1.35 23.47 3.52
C ARG A 246 1.80 22.43 2.50
N ALA A 247 1.02 21.35 2.36
CA ALA A 247 1.25 20.34 1.33
C ALA A 247 0.60 20.78 0.01
N ASP A 248 1.26 20.51 -1.10
CA ASP A 248 0.64 20.59 -2.42
C ASP A 248 -0.30 19.38 -2.60
N LEU A 249 -1.58 19.58 -2.32
CA LEU A 249 -2.60 18.55 -2.36
C LEU A 249 -2.77 17.97 -3.77
N THR A 250 -2.50 18.77 -4.83
CA THR A 250 -2.68 18.34 -6.22
C THR A 250 -1.71 17.23 -6.63
N ARG A 251 -0.58 17.08 -5.91
CA ARG A 251 0.45 16.07 -6.16
C ARG A 251 0.35 14.84 -5.26
N MET A 252 -0.64 14.79 -4.36
CA MET A 252 -0.84 13.64 -3.48
C MET A 252 -1.44 12.45 -4.22
N PRO A 253 -1.09 11.21 -3.82
CA PRO A 253 -1.84 10.02 -4.22
C PRO A 253 -3.30 10.14 -3.78
N LEU A 254 -4.23 9.65 -4.61
CA LEU A 254 -5.66 9.85 -4.45
C LEU A 254 -6.19 9.28 -3.13
N THR A 255 -5.89 8.03 -2.81
CA THR A 255 -6.37 7.39 -1.58
C THR A 255 -5.79 8.03 -0.32
N ARG A 256 -4.54 8.50 -0.39
CA ARG A 256 -3.92 9.25 0.72
C ARG A 256 -4.58 10.61 0.89
N LEU A 257 -4.89 11.30 -0.20
CA LEU A 257 -5.61 12.56 -0.19
C LEU A 257 -7.02 12.40 0.38
N ALA A 258 -7.76 11.35 -0.03
CA ALA A 258 -9.05 11.02 0.54
C ALA A 258 -8.97 10.78 2.06
N SER A 259 -7.95 10.05 2.53
CA SER A 259 -7.71 9.84 3.97
C SER A 259 -7.45 11.16 4.71
N TYR A 260 -6.69 12.09 4.09
CA TYR A 260 -6.46 13.42 4.65
C TYR A 260 -7.77 14.21 4.73
N VAL A 261 -8.54 14.29 3.63
CA VAL A 261 -9.83 15.00 3.59
C VAL A 261 -10.76 14.49 4.70
N LEU A 262 -10.87 13.17 4.87
CA LEU A 262 -11.71 12.57 5.92
C LEU A 262 -11.17 12.82 7.34
N SER A 263 -9.90 13.20 7.50
CA SER A 263 -9.35 13.58 8.81
C SER A 263 -9.78 14.98 9.26
N LEU A 264 -10.17 15.83 8.31
CA LEU A 264 -10.63 17.19 8.58
C LEU A 264 -12.05 17.19 9.19
N PRO A 265 -12.36 18.15 10.09
CA PRO A 265 -13.72 18.42 10.51
C PRO A 265 -14.63 18.74 9.31
N LEU A 266 -15.93 18.44 9.42
CA LEU A 266 -16.88 18.69 8.32
C LEU A 266 -16.93 20.16 7.93
N GLU A 267 -16.90 21.08 8.89
CA GLU A 267 -16.86 22.54 8.67
C GLU A 267 -15.67 22.97 7.81
N ASP A 268 -14.49 22.40 8.07
CA ASP A 268 -13.30 22.67 7.29
C ASP A 268 -13.39 22.12 5.87
N ARG A 269 -14.03 20.97 5.67
CA ARG A 269 -14.29 20.42 4.33
C ARG A 269 -15.24 21.32 3.53
N VAL A 270 -16.28 21.85 4.17
CA VAL A 270 -17.19 22.82 3.53
C VAL A 270 -16.46 24.10 3.17
N ARG A 271 -15.70 24.67 4.10
CA ARG A 271 -14.94 25.92 3.90
C ARG A 271 -13.92 25.79 2.78
N ARG A 272 -13.25 24.63 2.67
CA ARG A 272 -12.19 24.35 1.69
C ARG A 272 -12.69 23.52 0.49
N ARG A 273 -14.01 23.51 0.23
CA ARG A 273 -14.65 22.66 -0.78
C ARG A 273 -13.95 22.72 -2.14
N ALA A 274 -13.78 23.92 -2.71
CA ALA A 274 -13.20 24.08 -4.04
C ALA A 274 -11.76 23.54 -4.11
N GLU A 275 -10.94 23.81 -3.09
CA GLU A 275 -9.57 23.31 -2.98
C GLU A 275 -9.53 21.78 -2.91
N LEU A 276 -10.32 21.19 -2.00
CA LEU A 276 -10.28 19.75 -1.73
C LEU A 276 -10.86 18.95 -2.90
N THR A 277 -11.98 19.38 -3.47
CA THR A 277 -12.59 18.73 -4.64
C THR A 277 -11.68 18.82 -5.86
N GLY A 278 -11.13 20.01 -6.14
CA GLY A 278 -10.19 20.19 -7.26
C GLY A 278 -8.92 19.33 -7.11
N ALA A 279 -8.41 19.17 -5.88
CA ALA A 279 -7.25 18.31 -5.62
C ALA A 279 -7.59 16.82 -5.81
N LEU A 280 -8.76 16.34 -5.31
CA LEU A 280 -9.23 14.97 -5.49
C LEU A 280 -9.45 14.64 -6.97
N GLU A 281 -10.10 15.51 -7.72
CA GLU A 281 -10.29 15.36 -9.16
C GLU A 281 -8.98 15.34 -9.94
N ALA A 282 -8.04 16.24 -9.61
CA ALA A 282 -6.71 16.26 -10.23
C ALA A 282 -5.95 14.96 -9.96
N ALA A 283 -6.01 14.44 -8.72
CA ALA A 283 -5.41 13.17 -8.38
C ALA A 283 -6.08 11.99 -9.10
N ALA A 284 -7.41 11.99 -9.19
CA ALA A 284 -8.19 10.97 -9.92
C ALA A 284 -7.86 10.97 -11.43
N ARG A 285 -7.78 12.14 -12.06
CA ARG A 285 -7.39 12.26 -13.48
C ARG A 285 -5.99 11.71 -13.74
N ARG A 286 -5.03 11.94 -12.82
CA ARG A 286 -3.69 11.36 -12.95
C ARG A 286 -3.71 9.84 -12.80
N ALA A 287 -4.47 9.32 -11.83
CA ALA A 287 -4.60 7.88 -11.61
C ALA A 287 -5.31 7.17 -12.78
N ALA A 288 -6.33 7.80 -13.37
CA ALA A 288 -7.02 7.27 -14.54
C ALA A 288 -6.12 7.22 -15.80
N GLY A 289 -5.17 8.14 -15.93
CA GLY A 289 -4.21 8.17 -17.03
C GLY A 289 -4.88 8.03 -18.41
N PRO A 290 -4.39 7.10 -19.25
CA PRO A 290 -4.93 6.88 -20.60
C PRO A 290 -6.33 6.23 -20.62
N LEU A 291 -6.82 5.72 -19.48
CA LEU A 291 -8.13 5.08 -19.37
C LEU A 291 -9.25 6.07 -19.08
N ARG A 292 -8.94 7.35 -18.94
CA ARG A 292 -9.91 8.42 -18.67
C ARG A 292 -11.04 8.41 -19.71
N GLY A 293 -12.30 8.40 -19.23
CA GLY A 293 -13.50 8.42 -20.06
C GLY A 293 -13.72 7.17 -20.91
N ARG A 294 -13.03 6.05 -20.64
CA ARG A 294 -13.10 4.84 -21.47
C ARG A 294 -13.97 3.71 -20.92
N TRP A 295 -14.54 3.91 -19.73
CA TRP A 295 -15.28 2.83 -19.06
C TRP A 295 -16.77 2.83 -19.38
N GLY A 296 -17.26 3.73 -20.27
CA GLY A 296 -18.66 3.87 -20.63
C GLY A 296 -19.51 4.31 -19.44
N LYS A 297 -20.74 3.80 -19.34
CA LYS A 297 -21.66 4.13 -18.24
C LYS A 297 -21.34 3.31 -16.99
N VAL A 298 -20.88 3.97 -15.94
CA VAL A 298 -20.49 3.36 -14.67
C VAL A 298 -21.42 3.83 -13.55
N THR A 299 -21.99 2.89 -12.80
CA THR A 299 -22.66 3.20 -11.54
C THR A 299 -21.89 2.57 -10.39
N ALA A 300 -21.64 3.36 -9.34
CA ALA A 300 -20.95 2.92 -8.15
C ALA A 300 -21.90 2.88 -6.95
N VAL A 301 -21.84 1.79 -6.17
CA VAL A 301 -22.41 1.71 -4.82
C VAL A 301 -21.27 1.82 -3.83
N LEU A 302 -21.32 2.86 -2.98
CA LEU A 302 -20.23 3.25 -2.10
C LEU A 302 -20.68 3.18 -0.65
N ASP A 303 -19.90 2.49 0.16
CA ASP A 303 -20.26 2.25 1.55
C ASP A 303 -19.71 3.34 2.47
N ASP A 304 -20.61 4.11 3.10
CA ASP A 304 -20.35 5.04 4.18
C ASP A 304 -21.10 4.67 5.46
N SER A 305 -21.47 3.40 5.64
CA SER A 305 -22.08 2.87 6.84
C SER A 305 -21.14 2.94 8.04
N PHE A 306 -21.66 2.60 9.22
CA PHE A 306 -20.90 2.74 10.48
C PHE A 306 -19.59 1.93 10.49
N SER A 307 -19.55 0.74 9.88
CA SER A 307 -18.34 -0.08 9.79
C SER A 307 -17.21 0.56 8.94
N ALA A 308 -17.56 1.48 8.03
CA ALA A 308 -16.58 2.25 7.27
C ALA A 308 -15.71 3.18 8.15
N TYR A 309 -16.03 3.31 9.46
CA TYR A 309 -15.14 3.91 10.45
C TYR A 309 -13.79 3.15 10.55
N GLY A 310 -13.77 1.84 10.26
CA GLY A 310 -12.62 0.99 10.43
C GLY A 310 -12.25 0.78 11.89
N SER A 311 -10.95 0.76 12.21
CA SER A 311 -10.48 0.61 13.60
C SER A 311 -9.77 1.86 14.10
N GLY A 312 -9.41 1.88 15.40
CA GLY A 312 -8.61 2.97 15.99
C GLY A 312 -7.24 3.14 15.33
N VAL A 313 -6.68 2.06 14.73
CA VAL A 313 -5.38 2.05 14.03
C VAL A 313 -5.55 2.39 12.54
N LYS A 314 -6.61 1.88 11.91
CA LYS A 314 -6.96 2.11 10.50
C LYS A 314 -8.21 3.00 10.39
N ARG A 315 -8.18 4.12 11.10
CA ARG A 315 -9.35 5.02 11.19
C ARG A 315 -9.80 5.49 9.82
N ARG A 316 -11.09 5.26 9.50
CA ARG A 316 -11.78 5.66 8.27
C ARG A 316 -11.12 5.12 6.98
N ARG A 317 -10.33 4.04 7.09
CA ARG A 317 -9.64 3.48 5.92
C ARG A 317 -10.62 2.96 4.86
N PRO A 318 -11.66 2.18 5.18
CA PRO A 318 -12.64 1.74 4.19
C PRO A 318 -13.34 2.91 3.51
N LEU A 319 -13.77 3.93 4.26
CA LEU A 319 -14.38 5.12 3.71
C LEU A 319 -13.42 5.92 2.81
N ALA A 320 -12.13 5.98 3.16
CA ALA A 320 -11.14 6.65 2.35
C ALA A 320 -10.94 5.96 0.99
N VAL A 321 -11.00 4.65 0.97
CA VAL A 321 -10.98 3.87 -0.28
C VAL A 321 -12.27 4.15 -1.10
N ALA A 322 -13.44 4.12 -0.47
CA ALA A 322 -14.71 4.42 -1.15
C ALA A 322 -14.72 5.84 -1.75
N LEU A 323 -14.27 6.86 -0.99
CA LEU A 323 -14.15 8.24 -1.48
C LEU A 323 -13.15 8.37 -2.64
N ALA A 324 -12.02 7.69 -2.55
CA ALA A 324 -11.02 7.68 -3.61
C ALA A 324 -11.55 6.96 -4.88
N CYS A 325 -12.22 5.82 -4.71
CA CYS A 325 -12.88 5.12 -5.81
C CYS A 325 -13.98 5.96 -6.47
N HIS A 326 -14.76 6.72 -5.69
CA HIS A 326 -15.74 7.67 -6.22
C HIS A 326 -15.11 8.62 -7.26
N HIS A 327 -14.07 9.32 -6.88
CA HIS A 327 -13.41 10.27 -7.79
C HIS A 327 -12.69 9.57 -8.97
N LEU A 328 -12.09 8.41 -8.73
CA LEU A 328 -11.41 7.66 -9.79
C LEU A 328 -12.40 7.11 -10.82
N LEU A 329 -13.51 6.52 -10.37
CA LEU A 329 -14.56 6.00 -11.23
C LEU A 329 -15.19 7.12 -12.06
N GLY A 330 -15.43 8.30 -11.46
CA GLY A 330 -15.86 9.48 -12.20
C GLY A 330 -14.88 9.95 -13.26
N ALA A 331 -13.57 9.76 -13.05
CA ALA A 331 -12.56 10.08 -14.05
C ALA A 331 -12.42 9.01 -15.16
N LEU A 332 -12.72 7.75 -14.86
CA LEU A 332 -12.66 6.62 -15.79
C LEU A 332 -13.91 6.51 -16.67
N ALA A 333 -15.08 6.88 -16.13
CA ALA A 333 -16.36 6.76 -16.79
C ALA A 333 -16.57 7.86 -17.86
N GLU A 334 -17.37 7.55 -18.86
CA GLU A 334 -17.97 8.50 -19.78
C GLU A 334 -19.22 9.13 -19.14
N ASP A 335 -20.07 8.29 -18.50
CA ASP A 335 -21.25 8.67 -17.71
C ASP A 335 -21.13 8.02 -16.33
N TYR A 336 -21.23 8.80 -15.26
CA TYR A 336 -20.98 8.34 -13.90
C TYR A 336 -22.09 8.66 -12.91
N THR A 337 -22.60 7.64 -12.25
CA THR A 337 -23.55 7.76 -11.15
C THR A 337 -22.98 7.14 -9.87
N ALA A 338 -23.06 7.86 -8.76
CA ALA A 338 -22.64 7.37 -7.45
C ALA A 338 -23.82 7.28 -6.47
N LEU A 339 -23.94 6.16 -5.78
CA LEU A 339 -24.97 5.89 -4.78
C LEU A 339 -24.28 5.51 -3.45
N TRP A 340 -24.34 6.41 -2.49
CA TRP A 340 -23.84 6.14 -1.13
C TRP A 340 -24.87 5.36 -0.31
N THR A 341 -24.42 4.46 0.56
CA THR A 341 -25.33 3.66 1.42
C THR A 341 -26.21 4.53 2.30
N SER A 342 -25.72 5.66 2.77
CA SER A 342 -26.50 6.64 3.55
C SER A 342 -27.52 7.45 2.73
N GLY A 343 -27.50 7.38 1.40
CA GLY A 343 -28.31 8.24 0.52
C GLY A 343 -27.76 9.65 0.32
N ARG A 344 -26.51 9.87 0.63
CA ARG A 344 -25.81 11.16 0.51
C ARG A 344 -25.46 11.46 -0.94
N ASP A 345 -25.63 12.71 -1.36
CA ASP A 345 -25.25 13.18 -2.70
C ASP A 345 -23.84 13.80 -2.72
N ASP A 346 -23.43 14.37 -1.60
CA ASP A 346 -22.13 15.06 -1.49
C ASP A 346 -21.06 14.17 -0.89
N ALA A 347 -20.18 13.65 -1.76
CA ALA A 347 -19.09 12.77 -1.37
C ALA A 347 -18.07 13.43 -0.40
N LEU A 348 -17.86 14.76 -0.49
CA LEU A 348 -16.94 15.48 0.38
C LEU A 348 -17.39 15.48 1.83
N LEU A 349 -18.69 15.35 2.06
CA LEU A 349 -19.31 15.29 3.40
C LEU A 349 -19.52 13.85 3.90
N ALA A 350 -18.97 12.84 3.20
CA ALA A 350 -19.06 11.46 3.64
C ALA A 350 -18.47 11.28 5.05
N PHE A 351 -19.19 10.56 5.91
CA PHE A 351 -18.73 10.13 7.22
C PHE A 351 -19.42 8.82 7.61
N PRO A 352 -18.78 7.97 8.43
CA PRO A 352 -19.33 6.67 8.81
C PRO A 352 -20.63 6.85 9.59
N HIS A 353 -21.75 6.33 9.05
CA HIS A 353 -23.07 6.50 9.68
C HIS A 353 -24.07 5.42 9.27
N GLY A 354 -24.87 4.98 10.22
CA GLY A 354 -26.05 4.13 10.00
C GLY A 354 -25.76 2.69 9.60
N PRO A 355 -26.82 1.94 9.28
CA PRO A 355 -26.73 0.57 8.79
C PRO A 355 -26.23 0.52 7.34
N THR A 356 -26.06 -0.71 6.83
CA THR A 356 -25.53 -0.96 5.48
C THR A 356 -26.63 -1.54 4.57
N PRO A 357 -27.47 -0.72 3.92
CA PRO A 357 -28.56 -1.17 3.04
C PRO A 357 -28.05 -1.46 1.60
N LEU A 358 -27.04 -2.32 1.46
CA LEU A 358 -26.40 -2.59 0.15
C LEU A 358 -27.38 -3.14 -0.86
N GLY A 359 -28.23 -4.09 -0.49
CA GLY A 359 -29.18 -4.71 -1.39
C GLY A 359 -30.11 -3.68 -2.06
N ARG A 360 -30.64 -2.72 -1.29
CA ARG A 360 -31.46 -1.63 -1.82
C ARG A 360 -30.67 -0.74 -2.78
N ARG A 361 -29.45 -0.34 -2.41
CA ARG A 361 -28.60 0.50 -3.25
C ARG A 361 -28.16 -0.20 -4.53
N ILE A 362 -27.98 -1.53 -4.50
CA ILE A 362 -27.70 -2.31 -5.69
C ILE A 362 -28.90 -2.30 -6.64
N ILE A 363 -30.15 -2.39 -6.14
CA ILE A 363 -31.37 -2.26 -6.96
C ILE A 363 -31.39 -0.87 -7.62
N ASP A 364 -31.28 0.20 -6.83
CA ASP A 364 -31.24 1.58 -7.35
C ASP A 364 -30.15 1.75 -8.43
N ALA A 365 -28.99 1.11 -8.24
CA ALA A 365 -27.89 1.16 -9.20
C ALA A 365 -28.18 0.39 -10.50
N LEU A 366 -28.80 -0.76 -10.42
CA LEU A 366 -29.16 -1.57 -11.59
C LEU A 366 -30.28 -0.90 -12.41
N ASP A 367 -31.17 -0.16 -11.77
CA ASP A 367 -32.22 0.63 -12.45
C ASP A 367 -31.65 1.75 -13.34
N THR A 368 -30.42 2.21 -13.08
CA THR A 368 -29.72 3.14 -13.98
C THR A 368 -29.27 2.49 -15.29
N ALA A 369 -29.41 1.18 -15.44
CA ALA A 369 -28.91 0.38 -16.56
C ALA A 369 -27.43 0.65 -16.90
N PRO A 370 -26.49 0.40 -15.96
CA PRO A 370 -25.09 0.66 -16.20
C PRO A 370 -24.45 -0.43 -17.08
N SER A 371 -23.40 -0.07 -17.83
CA SER A 371 -22.51 -1.07 -18.44
C SER A 371 -21.57 -1.72 -17.41
N ARG A 372 -21.26 -0.96 -16.34
CA ARG A 372 -20.43 -1.43 -15.23
C ARG A 372 -21.03 -1.00 -13.89
N LEU A 373 -21.21 -1.95 -12.99
CA LEU A 373 -21.57 -1.73 -11.59
C LEU A 373 -20.36 -2.05 -10.70
N VAL A 374 -19.88 -1.06 -9.97
CA VAL A 374 -18.76 -1.21 -9.02
C VAL A 374 -19.30 -1.01 -7.60
N ILE A 375 -19.16 -2.02 -6.75
CA ILE A 375 -19.58 -1.98 -5.36
C ILE A 375 -18.34 -1.89 -4.49
N VAL A 376 -18.21 -0.84 -3.65
CA VAL A 376 -17.09 -0.66 -2.72
C VAL A 376 -17.63 -0.72 -1.30
N SER A 377 -17.38 -1.83 -0.60
CA SER A 377 -17.96 -2.12 0.72
C SER A 377 -17.10 -3.17 1.46
N ASP A 378 -17.24 -3.24 2.79
CA ASP A 378 -16.65 -4.32 3.60
C ASP A 378 -17.40 -5.67 3.49
N GLY A 379 -18.47 -5.72 2.67
CA GLY A 379 -19.24 -6.92 2.41
C GLY A 379 -20.26 -7.26 3.49
N TRP A 380 -20.48 -6.41 4.49
CA TRP A 380 -21.51 -6.58 5.50
C TRP A 380 -22.81 -5.87 5.10
N ASP A 381 -23.82 -6.66 4.68
CA ASP A 381 -25.16 -6.21 4.34
C ASP A 381 -26.10 -6.56 5.51
N ASN A 382 -26.63 -5.53 6.19
CA ASN A 382 -27.39 -5.72 7.42
C ASN A 382 -28.75 -5.00 7.46
N ALA A 383 -29.19 -4.40 6.34
CA ALA A 383 -30.42 -3.64 6.28
C ALA A 383 -31.22 -3.85 4.98
N PRO A 384 -31.92 -4.95 4.82
CA PRO A 384 -31.94 -6.18 5.63
C PRO A 384 -30.78 -7.14 5.31
N PRO A 385 -30.40 -8.02 6.26
CA PRO A 385 -29.29 -8.95 6.04
C PRO A 385 -29.53 -9.89 4.86
N GLY A 386 -28.51 -10.04 3.98
CA GLY A 386 -28.51 -10.97 2.85
C GLY A 386 -29.26 -10.48 1.60
N LEU A 387 -29.88 -9.31 1.64
CA LEU A 387 -30.59 -8.77 0.48
C LEU A 387 -29.66 -8.54 -0.71
N ALA A 388 -28.45 -8.04 -0.49
CA ALA A 388 -27.46 -7.81 -1.54
C ALA A 388 -27.12 -9.12 -2.29
N ALA A 389 -26.88 -10.21 -1.55
CA ALA A 389 -26.61 -11.52 -2.12
C ALA A 389 -27.75 -12.02 -2.99
N GLU A 390 -29.00 -11.90 -2.51
CA GLU A 390 -30.19 -12.35 -3.24
C GLU A 390 -30.46 -11.49 -4.47
N VAL A 391 -30.37 -10.17 -4.39
CA VAL A 391 -30.50 -9.27 -5.54
C VAL A 391 -29.49 -9.61 -6.62
N LEU A 392 -28.21 -9.76 -6.27
CA LEU A 392 -27.15 -10.11 -7.22
C LEU A 392 -27.37 -11.51 -7.82
N ARG A 393 -27.81 -12.47 -7.04
CA ARG A 393 -28.14 -13.82 -7.50
C ARG A 393 -29.29 -13.78 -8.53
N VAL A 394 -30.41 -13.12 -8.20
CA VAL A 394 -31.58 -12.98 -9.10
C VAL A 394 -31.19 -12.23 -10.37
N TRP A 395 -30.47 -11.12 -10.21
CA TRP A 395 -29.98 -10.36 -11.38
C TRP A 395 -29.19 -11.26 -12.33
N ARG A 396 -28.16 -11.94 -11.82
CA ARG A 396 -27.27 -12.79 -12.64
C ARG A 396 -27.98 -13.99 -13.27
N THR A 397 -28.96 -14.58 -12.59
CA THR A 397 -29.61 -15.79 -13.07
C THR A 397 -30.85 -15.54 -13.91
N ARG A 398 -31.56 -14.41 -13.69
CA ARG A 398 -32.85 -14.14 -14.31
C ARG A 398 -32.88 -12.94 -15.23
N LEU A 399 -32.22 -11.85 -14.85
CA LEU A 399 -32.33 -10.55 -15.54
C LEU A 399 -31.14 -10.29 -16.48
N ASP A 400 -29.93 -10.70 -16.10
CA ASP A 400 -28.73 -10.58 -16.93
C ASP A 400 -27.91 -11.87 -17.01
N PRO A 401 -28.50 -13.00 -17.46
CA PRO A 401 -27.78 -14.27 -17.60
C PRO A 401 -26.66 -14.20 -18.64
N ALA A 402 -26.76 -13.29 -19.60
CA ALA A 402 -25.73 -13.05 -20.61
C ALA A 402 -24.58 -12.17 -20.09
N ARG A 403 -24.64 -11.72 -18.83
CA ARG A 403 -23.62 -10.87 -18.17
C ARG A 403 -23.23 -9.62 -18.97
N ARG A 404 -24.22 -8.93 -19.54
CA ARG A 404 -24.00 -7.67 -20.27
C ARG A 404 -23.53 -6.53 -19.38
N THR A 405 -24.02 -6.50 -18.14
CA THR A 405 -23.52 -5.60 -17.10
C THR A 405 -22.33 -6.26 -16.38
N SER A 406 -21.15 -5.65 -16.45
CA SER A 406 -20.00 -6.04 -15.62
C SER A 406 -20.26 -5.62 -14.17
N VAL A 407 -20.26 -6.55 -13.24
CA VAL A 407 -20.42 -6.27 -11.81
C VAL A 407 -19.19 -6.74 -11.06
N VAL A 408 -18.61 -5.88 -10.22
CA VAL A 408 -17.47 -6.21 -9.37
C VAL A 408 -17.68 -5.65 -7.97
N HIS A 409 -17.33 -6.45 -6.96
CA HIS A 409 -17.25 -6.02 -5.57
C HIS A 409 -15.78 -5.80 -5.18
N LEU A 410 -15.46 -4.62 -4.68
CA LEU A 410 -14.15 -4.24 -4.16
C LEU A 410 -14.24 -4.07 -2.65
N ASN A 411 -13.53 -4.92 -1.92
CA ASN A 411 -13.59 -4.94 -0.47
C ASN A 411 -12.26 -4.46 0.14
N PRO A 412 -12.26 -3.34 0.90
CA PRO A 412 -11.05 -2.80 1.54
C PRO A 412 -10.70 -3.47 2.88
N VAL A 413 -11.50 -4.44 3.35
CA VAL A 413 -11.38 -5.04 4.68
C VAL A 413 -11.16 -6.54 4.60
N TYR A 414 -10.10 -7.02 5.24
CA TYR A 414 -9.84 -8.45 5.41
C TYR A 414 -10.69 -9.04 6.52
N ASP A 415 -11.35 -10.14 6.26
CA ASP A 415 -12.09 -10.95 7.23
C ASP A 415 -11.23 -12.14 7.68
N SER A 416 -10.72 -12.08 8.92
CA SER A 416 -9.86 -13.13 9.47
C SER A 416 -10.59 -14.46 9.70
N GLY A 417 -11.91 -14.42 9.89
CA GLY A 417 -12.74 -15.62 10.07
C GLY A 417 -12.94 -16.40 8.77
N GLY A 418 -13.00 -15.69 7.65
CA GLY A 418 -13.12 -16.27 6.31
C GLY A 418 -11.81 -16.50 5.57
N PHE A 419 -10.67 -16.08 6.14
CA PHE A 419 -9.35 -16.09 5.50
C PHE A 419 -9.27 -15.29 4.17
N ASP A 420 -10.26 -14.48 3.86
CA ASP A 420 -10.41 -13.72 2.62
C ASP A 420 -11.01 -12.34 2.92
N VAL A 421 -11.31 -11.57 1.90
CA VAL A 421 -12.26 -10.47 1.99
C VAL A 421 -13.69 -11.02 1.91
N ARG A 422 -14.62 -10.46 2.68
CA ARG A 422 -15.99 -10.94 2.69
C ARG A 422 -16.64 -10.74 1.32
N ARG A 423 -17.18 -11.81 0.74
CA ARG A 423 -17.87 -11.79 -0.56
C ARG A 423 -19.35 -11.46 -0.36
N LEU A 424 -19.89 -10.55 -1.19
CA LEU A 424 -21.32 -10.23 -1.17
C LEU A 424 -22.17 -11.36 -1.75
N SER A 425 -21.69 -11.98 -2.82
CA SER A 425 -22.41 -13.06 -3.51
C SER A 425 -21.41 -13.96 -4.26
N PRO A 426 -21.63 -15.27 -4.32
CA PRO A 426 -20.80 -16.16 -5.13
C PRO A 426 -20.95 -15.91 -6.63
N THR A 427 -21.98 -15.17 -7.06
CA THR A 427 -22.25 -14.85 -8.47
C THR A 427 -21.56 -13.61 -8.98
N VAL A 428 -20.87 -12.86 -8.10
CA VAL A 428 -20.17 -11.62 -8.41
C VAL A 428 -18.73 -11.70 -7.92
N PRO A 429 -17.74 -11.42 -8.79
CA PRO A 429 -16.34 -11.42 -8.39
C PRO A 429 -16.08 -10.38 -7.31
N THR A 430 -15.29 -10.78 -6.31
CA THR A 430 -14.86 -9.92 -5.22
C THR A 430 -13.32 -9.85 -5.22
N ALA A 431 -12.78 -8.64 -5.23
CA ALA A 431 -11.34 -8.40 -5.07
C ALA A 431 -11.06 -7.54 -3.83
N GLY A 432 -9.98 -7.85 -3.14
CA GLY A 432 -9.46 -7.00 -2.09
C GLY A 432 -8.87 -5.70 -2.69
N ILE A 433 -9.15 -4.56 -2.07
CA ILE A 433 -8.61 -3.27 -2.50
C ILE A 433 -7.94 -2.53 -1.35
N ARG A 434 -6.72 -2.04 -1.60
CA ARG A 434 -5.99 -1.21 -0.64
C ARG A 434 -6.02 0.26 -1.02
N ASP A 435 -5.64 0.56 -2.23
CA ASP A 435 -5.57 1.91 -2.76
C ASP A 435 -6.43 1.98 -4.04
N ALA A 436 -7.19 3.05 -4.22
CA ALA A 436 -8.06 3.20 -5.39
C ALA A 436 -7.27 3.23 -6.70
N GLU A 437 -6.00 3.65 -6.64
CA GLU A 437 -5.09 3.66 -7.78
C GLU A 437 -4.86 2.28 -8.39
N ASP A 438 -5.07 1.21 -7.62
CA ASP A 438 -4.91 -0.18 -8.06
C ASP A 438 -6.17 -0.71 -8.79
N LEU A 439 -7.25 0.05 -8.81
CA LEU A 439 -8.59 -0.37 -9.26
C LEU A 439 -8.60 -1.02 -10.65
N ALA A 440 -7.91 -0.46 -11.63
CA ALA A 440 -7.89 -1.02 -12.98
C ALA A 440 -7.27 -2.43 -13.02
N ALA A 441 -6.16 -2.64 -12.31
CA ALA A 441 -5.51 -3.94 -12.19
C ALA A 441 -6.35 -4.94 -11.38
N LEU A 442 -7.10 -4.45 -10.38
CA LEU A 442 -7.98 -5.30 -9.56
C LEU A 442 -9.23 -5.75 -10.30
N VAL A 443 -9.76 -4.93 -11.21
CA VAL A 443 -10.87 -5.35 -12.09
C VAL A 443 -10.42 -6.46 -13.04
N GLU A 444 -9.19 -6.42 -13.57
CA GLU A 444 -8.60 -7.53 -14.32
C GLU A 444 -8.48 -8.79 -13.44
N LEU A 445 -7.94 -8.66 -12.23
CA LEU A 445 -7.80 -9.78 -11.30
C LEU A 445 -9.15 -10.38 -10.91
N ALA A 446 -10.18 -9.55 -10.72
CA ALA A 446 -11.53 -10.00 -10.37
C ALA A 446 -12.16 -10.90 -11.46
N GLN A 447 -11.76 -10.75 -12.73
CA GLN A 447 -12.24 -11.62 -13.82
C GLN A 447 -11.80 -13.08 -13.61
N PHE A 448 -10.64 -13.32 -13.00
CA PHE A 448 -10.20 -14.68 -12.62
C PHE A 448 -11.11 -15.28 -11.54
N ALA A 449 -11.64 -14.48 -10.63
CA ALA A 449 -12.56 -14.93 -9.59
C ALA A 449 -13.97 -15.31 -10.11
N GLU A 450 -14.30 -15.02 -11.38
CA GLU A 450 -15.58 -15.46 -12.00
C GLU A 450 -15.62 -16.97 -12.36
N GLY A 451 -14.54 -17.73 -12.06
CA GLY A 451 -14.47 -19.18 -12.34
C GLY A 451 -14.42 -19.52 -13.84
N ARG A 452 -14.04 -18.54 -14.68
CA ARG A 452 -13.88 -18.73 -16.14
C ARG A 452 -12.44 -18.99 -16.55
N THR A 453 -11.51 -18.72 -15.65
CA THR A 453 -10.07 -18.80 -15.86
C THR A 453 -9.46 -19.74 -14.84
N GLY A 454 -8.68 -20.68 -15.31
CA GLY A 454 -8.11 -21.69 -14.47
C GLY A 454 -6.71 -21.35 -13.95
N LEU A 455 -6.10 -22.35 -13.31
CA LEU A 455 -4.77 -22.23 -12.72
C LEU A 455 -3.70 -21.88 -13.77
N ALA A 456 -3.80 -22.42 -14.98
CA ALA A 456 -2.84 -22.15 -16.06
C ALA A 456 -2.84 -20.66 -16.46
N GLU A 457 -4.01 -20.08 -16.62
CA GLU A 457 -4.15 -18.66 -17.00
C GLU A 457 -3.74 -17.74 -15.86
N LEU A 458 -4.10 -18.06 -14.61
CA LEU A 458 -3.65 -17.33 -13.43
C LEU A 458 -2.11 -17.39 -13.29
N THR A 459 -1.51 -18.55 -13.55
CA THR A 459 -0.05 -18.70 -13.56
C THR A 459 0.58 -17.85 -14.65
N ALA A 460 0.04 -17.87 -15.88
CA ALA A 460 0.52 -17.04 -16.98
C ALA A 460 0.42 -15.54 -16.65
N TYR A 461 -0.67 -15.10 -16.02
CA TYR A 461 -0.83 -13.73 -15.54
C TYR A 461 0.24 -13.34 -14.52
N LEU A 462 0.51 -14.20 -13.52
CA LEU A 462 1.57 -13.95 -12.53
C LEU A 462 2.96 -13.88 -13.17
N GLU A 463 3.25 -14.73 -14.18
CA GLU A 463 4.51 -14.69 -14.92
C GLU A 463 4.67 -13.39 -15.73
N GLU A 464 3.60 -12.95 -16.39
CA GLU A 464 3.61 -11.68 -17.12
C GLU A 464 3.85 -10.49 -16.17
N ARG A 465 3.18 -10.48 -15.01
CA ARG A 465 3.41 -9.45 -13.97
C ARG A 465 4.83 -9.51 -13.43
N ALA A 466 5.39 -10.72 -13.26
CA ALA A 466 6.78 -10.91 -12.83
C ALA A 466 7.76 -10.36 -13.87
N ALA A 467 7.56 -10.65 -15.16
CA ALA A 467 8.37 -10.11 -16.24
C ALA A 467 8.35 -8.57 -16.28
N ARG A 468 7.15 -7.97 -16.14
CA ARG A 468 7.00 -6.50 -16.08
C ARG A 468 7.72 -5.88 -14.87
N LEU A 469 7.63 -6.50 -13.68
CA LEU A 469 8.33 -6.04 -12.48
C LEU A 469 9.85 -6.06 -12.69
N LEU A 470 10.37 -7.15 -13.24
CA LEU A 470 11.82 -7.32 -13.47
C LEU A 470 12.35 -6.36 -14.55
N ALA A 471 11.59 -6.09 -15.62
CA ALA A 471 11.96 -5.13 -16.66
C ALA A 471 12.08 -3.70 -16.09
N ARG A 472 11.10 -3.24 -15.31
CA ARG A 472 11.15 -1.91 -14.66
C ARG A 472 12.39 -1.72 -13.78
N THR A 473 12.75 -2.76 -13.03
CA THR A 473 13.93 -2.69 -12.15
C THR A 473 15.24 -2.60 -12.92
N THR A 474 15.28 -3.08 -14.16
CA THR A 474 16.43 -3.00 -15.04
C THR A 474 16.56 -1.59 -15.67
N ASP A 475 15.44 -1.01 -16.10
CA ASP A 475 15.40 0.34 -16.69
C ASP A 475 15.78 1.42 -15.68
N ASP A 476 15.29 1.33 -14.44
CA ASP A 476 15.65 2.26 -13.37
C ASP A 476 17.16 2.22 -13.06
N ARG A 477 17.79 1.05 -13.06
CA ARG A 477 19.24 0.91 -12.86
C ARG A 477 20.05 1.49 -14.02
N THR A 478 19.61 1.29 -15.27
CA THR A 478 20.29 1.84 -16.44
C THR A 478 20.15 3.36 -16.54
N THR A 479 19.08 3.93 -16.02
CA THR A 479 18.86 5.40 -15.96
C THR A 479 19.75 6.03 -14.88
N ASP A 480 19.85 5.43 -13.70
CA ASP A 480 20.73 5.88 -12.62
C ASP A 480 22.22 5.79 -13.02
N ASP A 481 22.64 4.73 -13.69
CA ASP A 481 24.00 4.57 -14.20
C ASP A 481 24.34 5.62 -15.27
N ARG A 482 23.41 6.00 -16.14
CA ARG A 482 23.61 7.07 -17.15
C ARG A 482 23.74 8.44 -16.50
N ILE A 483 22.98 8.72 -15.44
CA ILE A 483 23.08 9.99 -14.69
C ILE A 483 24.39 10.05 -13.92
N ALA A 484 24.85 8.92 -13.34
CA ALA A 484 26.11 8.84 -12.62
C ALA A 484 27.35 9.00 -13.52
N HIS A 485 27.29 8.58 -14.80
CA HIS A 485 28.39 8.66 -15.77
C HIS A 485 28.32 9.92 -16.63
N GLY A 486 27.15 10.55 -16.79
CA GLY A 486 26.98 11.81 -17.55
C GLY A 486 27.50 13.07 -16.84
N GLY A 487 27.78 12.98 -15.54
CA GLY A 487 28.31 14.10 -14.74
C GLY A 487 29.83 14.27 -14.72
N ARG A 488 30.60 13.48 -15.49
CA ARG A 488 32.08 13.56 -15.51
C ARG A 488 32.68 14.18 -16.77
N THR A 489 31.88 14.80 -17.62
CA THR A 489 32.40 15.57 -18.76
C THR A 489 31.76 16.95 -18.77
N ARG A 490 32.32 17.85 -17.97
CA ARG A 490 32.54 19.28 -18.28
C ARG A 490 33.36 19.90 -17.14
#